data_626c6f176bc7a638fb04a061963df3c4
#
_entry.id   626c6f176bc7a638fb04a061963df3c4
#
_cell.length_a   1.000
_cell.length_b   1.000
_cell.length_c   1.000
_cell.angle_alpha   90.00
_cell.angle_beta   90.00
_cell.angle_gamma   90.00
#
_symmetry.space_group_name_H-M   'P 1'
#
loop_
_entity.id
_entity.type
_entity.pdbx_description
1 polymer ?
#
loop_
_entity_poly.entity_id
_entity_poly.type
_entity_poly.pdbx_seq_one_letter_code
_entity_poly.pdbx_strand_id
1 'polypeptide(L)'
;MELPNPLNSTQLSASQTFTQPKQHHRERKVNILKYHKKIFKSFENFIGASILAGGMLSAPAVHAEAHVDNPFVGATAYVNPDYAKAVDSSIAKVKNASLKSKMAIVKSYPTSVWLDSIGSIGGGAKNAGRLGLIAHLDAALAQKKANKPITASFVIYDIPGRDCHALASNGELPLTPEGLQRYKKEYIDAIASIFANPKYKDIRIVNVIEPDGLPNLVTNLSDSRCANAKYTGIYEDGIKYALNKFSSIKNVYNYMDIAHSGWLGWDNNRSAAIHLYTQLIQGTTAGFASVNGFATDTANVTPLVEPNLPNPDLNVGGQPIRSSKFYEWNRYFGEIDFTEALYKEFVAAGWPSNIGFIVDTGRNGWGGTQRPTAAIGNDVNTYVNSGRVDRRIHRGNWCNQTGAAIGLPPAAAPGGHLDAVLWIKPPGESDGSSRLIQNNQGKGFDKMCDPNFITADGVLTGALPNAPIAGEWFHDQFVMLITNAYPAISGSTSALTASSTLAAASSGNISTRVITDNESNAGSCERVQVTNTASSPSTWAVTLQIKGQVQSLWSANWSQNGDTLTASGMGGNKTLAPNEVAEFGFCTAY
;
A
#
# COMPACT_ATOMS: atom_id res chain seq x y z
N MET A 1 41.42 -38.01 5.19
CA MET A 1 40.96 -38.76 4.00
C MET A 1 40.35 -37.69 3.10
N GLU A 2 41.16 -37.31 2.33
CA GLU A 2 41.39 -36.95 0.91
C GLU A 2 40.12 -36.48 0.16
N LEU A 3 40.24 -35.24 -0.26
CA LEU A 3 39.46 -34.60 -1.34
C LEU A 3 39.92 -35.17 -2.72
N PRO A 4 39.14 -35.12 -3.74
CA PRO A 4 39.66 -34.92 -5.08
C PRO A 4 39.26 -33.61 -5.73
N ASN A 5 40.22 -33.00 -6.35
CA ASN A 5 40.31 -31.78 -7.11
C ASN A 5 39.87 -31.99 -8.59
N PRO A 6 39.71 -30.91 -9.39
CA PRO A 6 38.78 -30.80 -10.52
C PRO A 6 39.42 -31.18 -11.88
N LEU A 7 38.60 -31.50 -12.87
CA LEU A 7 39.00 -31.68 -14.24
C LEU A 7 38.41 -30.65 -15.20
N ASN A 8 39.35 -29.91 -15.73
CA ASN A 8 39.51 -29.30 -17.07
C ASN A 8 38.33 -29.13 -18.04
N SER A 9 38.28 -27.88 -18.46
CA SER A 9 37.74 -27.34 -19.70
C SER A 9 38.16 -28.08 -20.99
N THR A 10 37.22 -28.30 -21.91
CA THR A 10 37.51 -28.36 -23.35
C THR A 10 36.46 -27.58 -24.12
N GLN A 11 36.97 -26.61 -24.87
CA GLN A 11 36.28 -25.85 -25.90
C GLN A 11 35.85 -26.75 -27.06
N LEU A 12 34.63 -26.56 -27.56
CA LEU A 12 34.29 -26.91 -28.93
C LEU A 12 33.46 -25.77 -29.53
N SER A 13 34.11 -25.06 -30.42
CA SER A 13 33.51 -24.11 -31.35
C SER A 13 32.73 -24.87 -32.44
N ALA A 14 31.49 -24.49 -32.68
CA ALA A 14 30.81 -24.83 -33.93
C ALA A 14 30.02 -23.59 -34.39
N SER A 15 30.57 -22.96 -35.39
CA SER A 15 29.93 -21.96 -36.23
C SER A 15 28.79 -22.61 -37.04
N GLN A 16 27.57 -22.16 -36.88
CA GLN A 16 26.52 -22.41 -37.85
C GLN A 16 25.94 -21.06 -38.31
N THR A 17 26.22 -20.79 -39.57
CA THR A 17 25.67 -19.73 -40.40
C THR A 17 24.17 -19.99 -40.65
N PHE A 18 23.31 -19.09 -40.21
CA PHE A 18 21.91 -19.08 -40.61
C PHE A 18 21.69 -18.06 -41.73
N THR A 19 21.34 -18.57 -42.88
CA THR A 19 20.88 -17.83 -44.07
C THR A 19 19.47 -17.31 -43.87
N GLN A 20 19.27 -16.01 -44.12
CA GLN A 20 17.96 -15.35 -44.15
C GLN A 20 17.15 -15.75 -45.39
N PRO A 21 15.86 -15.95 -45.30
CA PRO A 21 14.98 -16.00 -46.45
C PRO A 21 14.50 -14.60 -46.85
N LYS A 22 14.54 -14.35 -48.16
CA LYS A 22 14.15 -13.12 -48.86
C LYS A 22 12.65 -12.85 -48.67
N GLN A 23 12.33 -11.59 -48.37
CA GLN A 23 10.99 -11.02 -48.43
C GLN A 23 10.56 -10.84 -49.88
N HIS A 24 9.42 -11.41 -50.25
CA HIS A 24 8.67 -11.03 -51.45
C HIS A 24 7.61 -9.99 -51.10
N HIS A 25 7.80 -8.76 -51.56
CA HIS A 25 6.79 -7.74 -51.63
C HIS A 25 5.72 -8.13 -52.66
N ARG A 26 4.49 -8.13 -52.26
CA ARG A 26 3.32 -8.12 -53.16
C ARG A 26 2.42 -6.97 -52.75
N GLU A 27 2.58 -5.87 -53.50
CA GLU A 27 1.64 -4.74 -53.48
C GLU A 27 0.30 -5.20 -54.02
N ARG A 28 -0.78 -4.94 -53.31
CA ARG A 28 -2.15 -4.89 -53.85
C ARG A 28 -2.70 -3.49 -53.65
N LYS A 29 -2.80 -2.80 -54.79
CA LYS A 29 -3.61 -1.58 -54.96
C LYS A 29 -5.06 -1.96 -54.73
N VAL A 30 -5.78 -1.23 -53.89
CA VAL A 30 -7.23 -1.26 -53.84
C VAL A 30 -7.75 0.13 -54.16
N ASN A 31 -8.55 0.15 -55.24
CA ASN A 31 -9.19 1.31 -55.81
C ASN A 31 -10.23 1.95 -54.90
N ILE A 32 -10.16 3.28 -54.84
CA ILE A 32 -11.20 4.15 -54.32
C ILE A 32 -12.26 4.31 -55.43
N LEU A 33 -13.51 4.00 -55.11
CA LEU A 33 -14.64 4.44 -55.93
C LEU A 33 -15.74 5.04 -55.05
N LYS A 34 -15.97 6.30 -55.39
CA LYS A 34 -17.01 7.21 -54.92
C LYS A 34 -18.41 6.63 -55.11
N TYR A 35 -19.29 6.89 -54.11
CA TYR A 35 -20.71 7.04 -54.44
C TYR A 35 -21.27 8.32 -53.80
N HIS A 36 -21.90 9.10 -54.69
CA HIS A 36 -22.43 10.43 -54.50
C HIS A 36 -23.77 10.48 -53.77
N LYS A 37 -23.95 11.62 -53.11
CA LYS A 37 -25.16 12.40 -52.83
C LYS A 37 -26.40 12.14 -53.69
N LYS A 38 -27.54 12.12 -53.05
CA LYS A 38 -28.85 12.78 -53.32
C LYS A 38 -29.87 12.14 -52.39
N ILE A 39 -30.66 12.85 -51.58
CA ILE A 39 -31.82 13.64 -52.02
C ILE A 39 -32.17 14.65 -50.89
N PHE A 40 -32.28 15.90 -51.31
CA PHE A 40 -32.93 16.99 -50.58
C PHE A 40 -34.37 17.18 -51.11
N LYS A 41 -35.22 17.76 -50.23
CA LYS A 41 -36.50 18.49 -50.45
C LYS A 41 -37.73 17.71 -49.96
N SER A 42 -38.39 18.24 -49.03
CA SER A 42 -39.25 19.40 -48.87
C SER A 42 -40.60 18.95 -48.35
N PHE A 43 -41.05 19.48 -47.26
CA PHE A 43 -42.44 19.92 -47.09
C PHE A 43 -42.49 20.93 -45.91
N GLU A 44 -42.76 22.16 -46.29
CA GLU A 44 -43.16 23.23 -45.36
C GLU A 44 -44.68 23.22 -45.14
N ASN A 45 -45.04 23.79 -44.01
CA ASN A 45 -46.36 24.32 -43.62
C ASN A 45 -47.39 23.35 -43.04
N PHE A 46 -47.65 23.49 -41.72
CA PHE A 46 -48.93 24.01 -41.20
C PHE A 46 -48.78 24.52 -39.76
N ILE A 47 -49.26 25.72 -39.55
CA ILE A 47 -49.30 26.51 -38.33
C ILE A 47 -50.38 25.94 -37.39
N GLY A 48 -50.05 25.86 -36.08
CA GLY A 48 -51.05 25.62 -35.07
C GLY A 48 -50.45 25.87 -33.67
N ALA A 49 -50.56 27.08 -33.15
CA ALA A 49 -50.14 27.48 -31.83
C ALA A 49 -51.00 26.82 -30.75
N SER A 50 -50.35 26.17 -29.80
CA SER A 50 -50.91 25.96 -28.44
C SER A 50 -49.76 25.94 -27.47
N ILE A 51 -49.60 27.04 -26.73
CA ILE A 51 -48.68 27.23 -25.63
C ILE A 51 -49.22 26.42 -24.42
N LEU A 52 -48.63 25.27 -24.15
CA LEU A 52 -48.71 24.63 -22.85
C LEU A 52 -47.30 24.68 -22.24
N ALA A 53 -47.13 25.60 -21.28
CA ALA A 53 -45.93 25.69 -20.47
C ALA A 53 -45.88 24.45 -19.55
N GLY A 54 -45.32 23.35 -20.08
CA GLY A 54 -44.91 22.22 -19.28
C GLY A 54 -43.46 22.44 -18.80
N GLY A 55 -43.28 22.88 -17.56
CA GLY A 55 -41.96 22.93 -16.95
C GLY A 55 -41.35 21.53 -16.94
N MET A 56 -40.43 21.25 -17.88
CA MET A 56 -39.53 20.11 -17.76
C MET A 56 -38.61 20.39 -16.59
N LEU A 57 -38.93 19.84 -15.44
CA LEU A 57 -37.95 19.59 -14.39
C LEU A 57 -36.91 18.63 -15.01
N SER A 58 -35.85 19.21 -15.56
CA SER A 58 -34.67 18.45 -15.90
C SER A 58 -34.10 17.91 -14.58
N ALA A 59 -34.38 16.65 -14.26
CA ALA A 59 -33.64 15.97 -13.22
C ALA A 59 -32.15 16.13 -13.55
N PRO A 60 -31.31 16.55 -12.59
CA PRO A 60 -29.89 16.63 -12.85
C PRO A 60 -29.42 15.25 -13.28
N ALA A 61 -28.81 15.16 -14.46
CA ALA A 61 -28.16 13.95 -14.90
C ALA A 61 -27.08 13.64 -13.84
N VAL A 62 -27.29 12.60 -13.06
CA VAL A 62 -26.31 12.10 -12.10
C VAL A 62 -25.17 11.53 -12.94
N HIS A 63 -24.18 12.37 -13.26
CA HIS A 63 -22.97 11.90 -13.89
C HIS A 63 -22.24 10.98 -12.91
N ALA A 64 -21.83 9.79 -13.39
CA ALA A 64 -20.88 8.98 -12.65
C ALA A 64 -19.65 9.85 -12.37
N GLU A 65 -19.09 9.75 -11.18
CA GLU A 65 -17.89 10.51 -10.81
C GLU A 65 -16.76 10.18 -11.80
N ALA A 66 -16.01 11.19 -12.22
CA ALA A 66 -14.84 10.98 -13.08
C ALA A 66 -13.77 10.20 -12.27
N HIS A 67 -13.01 9.34 -12.96
CA HIS A 67 -11.84 8.72 -12.38
C HIS A 67 -10.84 9.81 -11.97
N VAL A 68 -10.33 9.74 -10.73
CA VAL A 68 -9.40 10.72 -10.15
C VAL A 68 -8.05 10.07 -9.91
N ASP A 69 -6.97 10.85 -9.88
CA ASP A 69 -5.62 10.30 -9.65
C ASP A 69 -5.49 9.65 -8.28
N ASN A 70 -5.89 10.33 -7.22
CA ASN A 70 -5.88 9.79 -5.85
C ASN A 70 -7.31 9.55 -5.37
N PRO A 71 -7.75 8.27 -5.23
CA PRO A 71 -9.12 7.93 -4.86
C PRO A 71 -9.50 8.33 -3.43
N PHE A 72 -8.54 8.58 -2.57
CA PHE A 72 -8.78 8.84 -1.14
C PHE A 72 -9.09 10.31 -0.87
N VAL A 73 -8.56 11.22 -1.68
CA VAL A 73 -8.75 12.66 -1.47
C VAL A 73 -10.22 13.06 -1.64
N GLY A 74 -10.75 13.78 -0.64
CA GLY A 74 -12.14 14.25 -0.61
C GLY A 74 -13.19 13.16 -0.35
N ALA A 75 -12.79 11.91 -0.23
CA ALA A 75 -13.67 10.79 0.07
C ALA A 75 -13.82 10.55 1.59
N THR A 76 -14.94 9.95 1.98
CA THR A 76 -15.05 9.25 3.26
C THR A 76 -14.61 7.80 3.07
N ALA A 77 -14.15 7.15 4.14
CA ALA A 77 -13.74 5.75 4.05
C ALA A 77 -14.79 4.81 4.67
N TYR A 78 -14.96 3.66 4.05
CA TYR A 78 -15.85 2.59 4.53
C TYR A 78 -15.31 1.94 5.79
N VAL A 79 -16.10 1.92 6.86
CA VAL A 79 -15.79 1.22 8.11
C VAL A 79 -16.35 -0.20 8.03
N ASN A 80 -15.47 -1.18 8.12
CA ASN A 80 -15.80 -2.60 7.97
C ASN A 80 -16.58 -3.14 9.20
N PRO A 81 -17.85 -3.59 9.05
CA PRO A 81 -18.65 -4.10 10.18
C PRO A 81 -18.10 -5.40 10.78
N ASP A 82 -17.45 -6.26 9.98
CA ASP A 82 -16.87 -7.51 10.49
C ASP A 82 -15.68 -7.20 11.40
N TYR A 83 -14.84 -6.23 11.04
CA TYR A 83 -13.78 -5.74 11.91
C TYR A 83 -14.34 -5.15 13.20
N ALA A 84 -15.37 -4.30 13.10
CA ALA A 84 -16.03 -3.73 14.26
C ALA A 84 -16.56 -4.81 15.22
N LYS A 85 -17.18 -5.87 14.68
CA LYS A 85 -17.67 -7.03 15.46
C LYS A 85 -16.52 -7.80 16.13
N ALA A 86 -15.40 -7.99 15.43
CA ALA A 86 -14.22 -8.65 15.98
C ALA A 86 -13.61 -7.83 17.13
N VAL A 87 -13.51 -6.51 16.99
CA VAL A 87 -13.08 -5.60 18.07
C VAL A 87 -14.04 -5.68 19.27
N ASP A 88 -15.36 -5.69 19.05
CA ASP A 88 -16.36 -5.83 20.12
C ASP A 88 -16.16 -7.13 20.91
N SER A 89 -15.78 -8.22 20.25
CA SER A 89 -15.46 -9.48 20.93
C SER A 89 -14.29 -9.36 21.90
N SER A 90 -13.32 -8.51 21.57
CA SER A 90 -12.17 -8.22 22.45
C SER A 90 -12.53 -7.22 23.56
N ILE A 91 -13.34 -6.21 23.29
CA ILE A 91 -13.87 -5.28 24.31
C ILE A 91 -14.59 -6.06 25.41
N ALA A 92 -15.36 -7.08 25.02
CA ALA A 92 -16.10 -7.92 25.99
C ALA A 92 -15.15 -8.71 26.94
N LYS A 93 -13.97 -9.11 26.48
CA LYS A 93 -12.98 -9.88 27.26
C LYS A 93 -12.10 -9.03 28.20
N VAL A 94 -11.94 -7.75 27.90
CA VAL A 94 -11.05 -6.85 28.63
C VAL A 94 -11.76 -6.25 29.85
N LYS A 95 -11.05 -6.11 30.97
CA LYS A 95 -11.57 -5.44 32.19
C LYS A 95 -11.15 -3.97 32.29
N ASN A 96 -9.98 -3.61 31.77
CA ASN A 96 -9.40 -2.28 31.84
C ASN A 96 -10.22 -1.26 31.03
N ALA A 97 -10.78 -0.26 31.68
CA ALA A 97 -11.66 0.74 31.06
C ALA A 97 -10.95 1.61 30.01
N SER A 98 -9.68 1.98 30.27
CA SER A 98 -8.89 2.77 29.31
C SER A 98 -8.63 1.97 28.04
N LEU A 99 -8.28 0.69 28.15
CA LEU A 99 -8.06 -0.19 27.02
C LEU A 99 -9.37 -0.40 26.21
N LYS A 100 -10.52 -0.57 26.90
CA LYS A 100 -11.83 -0.63 26.24
C LYS A 100 -12.13 0.63 25.43
N SER A 101 -11.83 1.81 25.99
CA SER A 101 -12.04 3.09 25.30
C SER A 101 -11.17 3.18 24.05
N LYS A 102 -9.89 2.81 24.12
CA LYS A 102 -8.99 2.75 22.95
C LYS A 102 -9.51 1.79 21.86
N MET A 103 -9.94 0.60 22.26
CA MET A 103 -10.54 -0.37 21.32
C MET A 103 -11.80 0.17 20.65
N ALA A 104 -12.67 0.86 21.40
CA ALA A 104 -13.89 1.48 20.85
C ALA A 104 -13.59 2.55 19.80
N ILE A 105 -12.48 3.27 19.94
CA ILE A 105 -12.00 4.23 18.93
C ILE A 105 -11.53 3.48 17.69
N VAL A 106 -10.66 2.52 17.85
CA VAL A 106 -10.08 1.71 16.76
C VAL A 106 -11.16 1.02 15.94
N LYS A 107 -12.24 0.58 16.57
CA LYS A 107 -13.40 0.01 15.90
C LYS A 107 -14.02 0.91 14.82
N SER A 108 -13.86 2.22 14.91
CA SER A 108 -14.41 3.19 13.95
C SER A 108 -13.49 3.51 12.79
N TYR A 109 -12.26 3.01 12.77
CA TYR A 109 -11.34 3.21 11.66
C TYR A 109 -11.61 2.24 10.50
N PRO A 110 -11.43 2.70 9.26
CA PRO A 110 -11.55 1.85 8.08
C PRO A 110 -10.43 0.80 8.04
N THR A 111 -10.77 -0.41 7.57
CA THR A 111 -9.81 -1.46 7.24
C THR A 111 -10.13 -2.03 5.87
N SER A 112 -9.16 -2.61 5.19
CA SER A 112 -9.44 -3.34 3.96
C SER A 112 -10.20 -4.65 4.26
N VAL A 113 -10.95 -5.12 3.27
CA VAL A 113 -11.64 -6.41 3.29
C VAL A 113 -10.83 -7.39 2.46
N TRP A 114 -10.38 -8.49 3.08
CA TRP A 114 -9.62 -9.52 2.38
C TRP A 114 -10.58 -10.50 1.69
N LEU A 115 -10.45 -10.59 0.37
CA LEU A 115 -11.10 -11.60 -0.45
C LEU A 115 -10.09 -12.74 -0.66
N ASP A 116 -9.92 -13.59 0.34
CA ASP A 116 -8.88 -14.61 0.41
C ASP A 116 -9.31 -15.99 -0.07
N SER A 117 -10.48 -16.10 -0.67
CA SER A 117 -11.04 -17.31 -1.24
C SER A 117 -12.25 -17.01 -2.14
N ILE A 118 -12.63 -17.93 -2.99
CA ILE A 118 -13.91 -17.88 -3.75
C ILE A 118 -15.10 -17.75 -2.77
N GLY A 119 -15.01 -18.42 -1.61
CA GLY A 119 -16.03 -18.35 -0.57
C GLY A 119 -16.25 -16.97 0.01
N SER A 120 -15.21 -16.13 0.08
CA SER A 120 -15.28 -14.77 0.60
C SER A 120 -16.15 -13.83 -0.24
N ILE A 121 -16.32 -14.12 -1.53
CA ILE A 121 -17.20 -13.34 -2.43
C ILE A 121 -18.66 -13.45 -1.98
N GLY A 122 -19.09 -14.66 -1.67
CA GLY A 122 -20.48 -14.94 -1.24
C GLY A 122 -20.73 -14.68 0.24
N GLY A 123 -19.70 -14.80 1.06
CA GLY A 123 -19.80 -14.65 2.52
C GLY A 123 -20.57 -15.76 3.24
N GLY A 124 -20.99 -15.50 4.47
CA GLY A 124 -21.75 -16.43 5.30
C GLY A 124 -20.93 -17.65 5.72
N ALA A 125 -21.56 -18.84 5.75
CA ALA A 125 -20.91 -20.07 6.19
C ALA A 125 -19.62 -20.42 5.43
N LYS A 126 -19.51 -19.98 4.17
CA LYS A 126 -18.30 -20.17 3.36
C LYS A 126 -17.17 -19.20 3.68
N ASN A 127 -17.43 -18.21 4.55
CA ASN A 127 -16.47 -17.19 4.97
C ASN A 127 -16.49 -17.01 6.51
N ALA A 128 -16.58 -18.09 7.24
CA ALA A 128 -16.62 -18.09 8.71
C ALA A 128 -17.68 -17.13 9.31
N GLY A 129 -18.81 -16.94 8.63
CA GLY A 129 -19.90 -16.05 9.05
C GLY A 129 -19.66 -14.56 8.77
N ARG A 130 -18.56 -14.21 8.08
CA ARG A 130 -18.28 -12.84 7.64
C ARG A 130 -19.14 -12.46 6.43
N LEU A 131 -19.27 -11.15 6.20
CA LEU A 131 -19.99 -10.61 5.06
C LEU A 131 -19.33 -11.02 3.73
N GLY A 132 -20.16 -11.14 2.69
CA GLY A 132 -19.67 -11.26 1.31
C GLY A 132 -19.51 -9.90 0.65
N LEU A 133 -18.90 -9.88 -0.55
CA LEU A 133 -18.55 -8.67 -1.28
C LEU A 133 -19.77 -7.74 -1.52
N ILE A 134 -20.90 -8.31 -1.94
CA ILE A 134 -22.14 -7.53 -2.14
C ILE A 134 -22.57 -6.83 -0.84
N ALA A 135 -22.54 -7.53 0.28
CA ALA A 135 -22.96 -6.97 1.57
C ALA A 135 -22.00 -5.88 2.05
N HIS A 136 -20.67 -6.01 1.79
CA HIS A 136 -19.70 -4.97 2.07
C HIS A 136 -19.95 -3.71 1.22
N LEU A 137 -20.22 -3.86 -0.07
CA LEU A 137 -20.50 -2.74 -0.96
C LEU A 137 -21.83 -2.05 -0.60
N ASP A 138 -22.85 -2.83 -0.23
CA ASP A 138 -24.13 -2.28 0.27
C ASP A 138 -23.96 -1.51 1.58
N ALA A 139 -23.14 -2.03 2.49
CA ALA A 139 -22.81 -1.34 3.73
C ALA A 139 -21.99 -0.06 3.47
N ALA A 140 -21.10 -0.06 2.48
CA ALA A 140 -20.38 1.14 2.07
C ALA A 140 -21.33 2.21 1.52
N LEU A 141 -22.28 1.84 0.65
CA LEU A 141 -23.31 2.76 0.18
C LEU A 141 -24.16 3.33 1.32
N ALA A 142 -24.52 2.50 2.31
CA ALA A 142 -25.26 2.94 3.48
C ALA A 142 -24.49 3.95 4.35
N GLN A 143 -23.15 3.88 4.35
CA GLN A 143 -22.27 4.82 5.07
C GLN A 143 -21.94 6.08 4.25
N LYS A 144 -22.21 6.08 2.94
CA LYS A 144 -21.89 7.20 2.04
C LYS A 144 -22.68 8.45 2.46
N LYS A 145 -21.97 9.53 2.66
CA LYS A 145 -22.58 10.85 2.94
C LYS A 145 -23.06 11.50 1.64
N ALA A 146 -24.12 12.29 1.72
CA ALA A 146 -24.56 13.10 0.59
C ALA A 146 -23.42 14.00 0.09
N ASN A 147 -23.26 14.06 -1.25
CA ASN A 147 -22.26 14.90 -1.92
C ASN A 147 -20.79 14.61 -1.56
N LYS A 148 -20.49 13.44 -0.99
CA LYS A 148 -19.11 12.98 -0.79
C LYS A 148 -18.95 11.58 -1.34
N PRO A 149 -17.87 11.28 -2.10
CA PRO A 149 -17.54 9.92 -2.46
C PRO A 149 -17.19 9.11 -1.20
N ILE A 150 -17.25 7.80 -1.32
CA ILE A 150 -16.77 6.86 -0.31
C ILE A 150 -15.76 5.91 -0.92
N THR A 151 -14.63 5.68 -0.25
CA THR A 151 -13.69 4.64 -0.62
C THR A 151 -14.00 3.35 0.12
N ALA A 152 -13.92 2.21 -0.59
CA ALA A 152 -13.94 0.88 0.02
C ALA A 152 -12.74 0.10 -0.52
N SER A 153 -11.89 -0.39 0.39
CA SER A 153 -10.65 -1.08 0.05
C SER A 153 -10.82 -2.59 0.18
N PHE A 154 -10.38 -3.32 -0.85
CA PHE A 154 -10.42 -4.78 -0.93
C PHE A 154 -9.03 -5.33 -1.26
N VAL A 155 -8.65 -6.43 -0.63
CA VAL A 155 -7.44 -7.17 -0.98
C VAL A 155 -7.85 -8.37 -1.84
N ILE A 156 -7.38 -8.39 -3.08
CA ILE A 156 -7.56 -9.49 -4.02
C ILE A 156 -6.46 -10.49 -3.75
N TYR A 157 -6.80 -11.66 -3.21
CA TYR A 157 -5.80 -12.55 -2.62
C TYR A 157 -6.19 -14.01 -2.71
N ASP A 158 -6.22 -14.58 -3.93
CA ASP A 158 -6.50 -15.99 -4.13
C ASP A 158 -5.79 -16.59 -5.37
N ILE A 159 -4.63 -16.02 -5.75
CA ILE A 159 -3.85 -16.51 -6.87
C ILE A 159 -3.46 -17.99 -6.66
N PRO A 160 -3.51 -18.87 -7.69
CA PRO A 160 -3.19 -20.28 -7.54
C PRO A 160 -1.80 -20.52 -6.97
N GLY A 161 -1.70 -21.32 -5.92
CA GLY A 161 -0.47 -21.55 -5.19
C GLY A 161 0.02 -20.33 -4.42
N ARG A 162 -0.90 -19.45 -4.02
CA ARG A 162 -0.65 -18.23 -3.24
C ARG A 162 0.35 -18.48 -2.13
N ASP A 163 1.21 -17.47 -1.90
CA ASP A 163 2.28 -17.51 -0.91
C ASP A 163 3.17 -18.75 -1.06
N CYS A 164 3.77 -18.87 -2.22
CA CYS A 164 4.64 -19.98 -2.53
C CYS A 164 5.80 -20.17 -1.53
N HIS A 165 6.21 -19.13 -0.79
CA HIS A 165 7.25 -19.21 0.24
C HIS A 165 6.67 -19.34 1.66
N ALA A 166 5.51 -18.77 1.97
CA ALA A 166 4.90 -18.76 3.31
C ALA A 166 3.72 -19.73 3.40
N LEU A 167 3.89 -20.83 4.16
CA LEU A 167 2.84 -21.86 4.27
C LEU A 167 1.60 -21.40 5.04
N ALA A 168 1.77 -20.49 6.00
CA ALA A 168 0.69 -20.06 6.88
C ALA A 168 -0.48 -19.41 6.14
N SER A 169 -0.22 -18.76 5.02
CA SER A 169 -1.17 -18.00 4.22
C SER A 169 -1.50 -18.62 2.85
N ASN A 170 -1.15 -19.91 2.64
CA ASN A 170 -1.53 -20.61 1.41
C ASN A 170 -3.03 -20.52 1.13
N GLY A 171 -3.40 -20.55 -0.14
CA GLY A 171 -4.77 -20.48 -0.63
C GLY A 171 -5.38 -21.84 -0.99
N GLU A 172 -6.66 -21.81 -1.40
CA GLU A 172 -7.41 -22.99 -1.79
C GLU A 172 -7.13 -23.46 -3.23
N LEU A 173 -6.60 -22.56 -4.09
CA LEU A 173 -6.38 -22.86 -5.50
C LEU A 173 -5.00 -23.49 -5.73
N PRO A 174 -4.92 -24.68 -6.36
CA PRO A 174 -3.64 -25.31 -6.65
C PRO A 174 -2.89 -24.56 -7.76
N LEU A 175 -1.55 -24.62 -7.71
CA LEU A 175 -0.67 -24.05 -8.74
C LEU A 175 -0.69 -24.93 -10.01
N THR A 176 -1.80 -24.91 -10.72
CA THR A 176 -2.04 -25.68 -11.95
C THR A 176 -2.83 -24.85 -12.98
N PRO A 177 -2.85 -25.25 -14.27
CA PRO A 177 -3.71 -24.59 -15.25
C PRO A 177 -5.19 -24.58 -14.86
N GLU A 178 -5.71 -25.64 -14.22
CA GLU A 178 -7.09 -25.72 -13.72
C GLU A 178 -7.31 -24.72 -12.58
N GLY A 179 -6.36 -24.60 -11.65
CA GLY A 179 -6.40 -23.58 -10.60
C GLY A 179 -6.45 -22.17 -11.18
N LEU A 180 -5.65 -21.88 -12.23
CA LEU A 180 -5.68 -20.60 -12.93
C LEU A 180 -7.04 -20.35 -13.63
N GLN A 181 -7.67 -21.38 -14.20
CA GLN A 181 -9.01 -21.23 -14.79
C GLN A 181 -10.05 -20.91 -13.72
N ARG A 182 -10.00 -21.58 -12.57
CA ARG A 182 -10.88 -21.28 -11.43
C ARG A 182 -10.67 -19.86 -10.91
N TYR A 183 -9.41 -19.44 -10.71
CA TYR A 183 -9.06 -18.07 -10.35
C TYR A 183 -9.69 -17.05 -11.31
N LYS A 184 -9.52 -17.25 -12.62
CA LYS A 184 -10.08 -16.37 -13.65
C LYS A 184 -11.60 -16.32 -13.63
N LYS A 185 -12.28 -17.50 -13.56
CA LYS A 185 -13.72 -17.61 -13.76
C LYS A 185 -14.54 -17.49 -12.49
N GLU A 186 -14.12 -18.21 -11.43
CA GLU A 186 -14.90 -18.30 -10.20
C GLU A 186 -14.57 -17.16 -9.23
N TYR A 187 -13.37 -16.57 -9.35
CA TYR A 187 -12.90 -15.52 -8.46
C TYR A 187 -12.89 -14.15 -9.17
N ILE A 188 -12.00 -13.90 -10.14
CA ILE A 188 -11.83 -12.57 -10.76
C ILE A 188 -13.07 -12.13 -11.56
N ASP A 189 -13.63 -12.99 -12.43
CA ASP A 189 -14.83 -12.64 -13.22
C ASP A 189 -16.04 -12.38 -12.30
N ALA A 190 -16.18 -13.13 -11.19
CA ALA A 190 -17.25 -12.93 -10.22
C ALA A 190 -17.11 -11.59 -9.50
N ILE A 191 -15.91 -11.24 -9.00
CA ILE A 191 -15.63 -9.95 -8.36
C ILE A 191 -15.85 -8.79 -9.35
N ALA A 192 -15.28 -8.88 -10.55
CA ALA A 192 -15.42 -7.85 -11.57
C ALA A 192 -16.88 -7.60 -11.97
N SER A 193 -17.69 -8.66 -12.07
CA SER A 193 -19.13 -8.57 -12.35
C SER A 193 -19.88 -7.81 -11.25
N ILE A 194 -19.52 -8.03 -9.98
CA ILE A 194 -20.10 -7.31 -8.85
C ILE A 194 -19.64 -5.84 -8.86
N PHE A 195 -18.37 -5.56 -9.05
CA PHE A 195 -17.84 -4.19 -9.11
C PHE A 195 -18.43 -3.37 -10.25
N ALA A 196 -18.65 -4.00 -11.41
CA ALA A 196 -19.25 -3.37 -12.58
C ALA A 196 -20.75 -3.08 -12.45
N ASN A 197 -21.41 -3.55 -11.37
CA ASN A 197 -22.82 -3.27 -11.16
C ASN A 197 -23.06 -1.77 -11.00
N PRO A 198 -23.93 -1.12 -11.82
CA PRO A 198 -24.19 0.32 -11.76
C PRO A 198 -24.64 0.83 -10.38
N LYS A 199 -25.16 -0.05 -9.53
CA LYS A 199 -25.48 0.27 -8.13
C LYS A 199 -24.29 0.85 -7.36
N TYR A 200 -23.06 0.38 -7.67
CA TYR A 200 -21.85 0.71 -6.93
C TYR A 200 -20.98 1.80 -7.58
N LYS A 201 -21.47 2.43 -8.65
CA LYS A 201 -20.74 3.46 -9.41
C LYS A 201 -20.25 4.66 -8.57
N ASP A 202 -20.88 4.92 -7.42
CA ASP A 202 -20.55 6.02 -6.53
C ASP A 202 -19.64 5.63 -5.36
N ILE A 203 -19.11 4.41 -5.38
CA ILE A 203 -18.05 3.94 -4.49
C ILE A 203 -16.73 3.98 -5.26
N ARG A 204 -15.70 4.60 -4.73
CA ARG A 204 -14.32 4.43 -5.20
C ARG A 204 -13.79 3.12 -4.62
N ILE A 205 -13.74 2.09 -5.46
CA ILE A 205 -13.31 0.73 -5.08
C ILE A 205 -11.79 0.66 -5.25
N VAL A 206 -11.08 0.46 -4.15
CA VAL A 206 -9.61 0.37 -4.13
C VAL A 206 -9.20 -1.07 -3.94
N ASN A 207 -8.45 -1.62 -4.89
CA ASN A 207 -7.92 -2.98 -4.81
C ASN A 207 -6.44 -2.97 -4.46
N VAL A 208 -6.03 -3.82 -3.52
CA VAL A 208 -4.65 -4.28 -3.35
C VAL A 208 -4.54 -5.64 -4.04
N ILE A 209 -3.65 -5.74 -5.03
CA ILE A 209 -3.60 -6.88 -5.94
C ILE A 209 -2.52 -7.86 -5.51
N GLU A 210 -2.93 -9.05 -5.10
CA GLU A 210 -2.16 -10.27 -4.83
C GLU A 210 -0.89 -10.01 -4.01
N PRO A 211 -1.04 -9.64 -2.72
CA PRO A 211 0.07 -9.49 -1.78
C PRO A 211 1.07 -10.64 -1.87
N ASP A 212 2.36 -10.29 -1.78
CA ASP A 212 3.51 -11.19 -1.83
C ASP A 212 3.73 -11.96 -3.16
N GLY A 213 2.76 -11.99 -4.06
CA GLY A 213 2.81 -12.80 -5.27
C GLY A 213 4.04 -12.52 -6.14
N LEU A 214 4.17 -11.32 -6.67
CA LEU A 214 5.30 -10.95 -7.53
C LEU A 214 6.63 -10.80 -6.78
N PRO A 215 6.70 -10.23 -5.56
CA PRO A 215 7.93 -10.19 -4.79
C PRO A 215 8.58 -11.56 -4.57
N ASN A 216 7.77 -12.59 -4.32
CA ASN A 216 8.26 -13.97 -4.23
C ASN A 216 8.96 -14.46 -5.50
N LEU A 217 8.52 -14.01 -6.69
CA LEU A 217 9.17 -14.35 -7.96
C LEU A 217 10.49 -13.60 -8.17
N VAL A 218 10.80 -12.60 -7.35
CA VAL A 218 12.08 -11.89 -7.38
C VAL A 218 13.11 -12.56 -6.47
N THR A 219 12.75 -12.88 -5.24
CA THR A 219 13.73 -13.24 -4.20
C THR A 219 13.70 -14.70 -3.75
N ASN A 220 12.59 -15.41 -3.96
CA ASN A 220 12.37 -16.74 -3.35
C ASN A 220 12.41 -17.90 -4.34
N LEU A 221 13.12 -17.75 -5.47
CA LEU A 221 13.22 -18.80 -6.50
C LEU A 221 14.04 -20.02 -6.06
N SER A 222 14.72 -19.98 -4.92
CA SER A 222 15.30 -21.16 -4.27
C SER A 222 14.25 -22.10 -3.66
N ASP A 223 13.04 -21.60 -3.34
CA ASP A 223 11.89 -22.42 -2.98
C ASP A 223 11.29 -23.02 -4.27
N SER A 224 11.17 -24.33 -4.31
CA SER A 224 10.69 -25.05 -5.51
C SER A 224 9.26 -24.65 -5.89
N ARG A 225 8.43 -24.23 -4.95
CA ARG A 225 7.05 -23.76 -5.20
C ARG A 225 7.07 -22.41 -5.92
N CYS A 226 7.92 -21.47 -5.48
CA CYS A 226 8.09 -20.17 -6.12
C CYS A 226 8.76 -20.31 -7.49
N ALA A 227 9.77 -21.19 -7.60
CA ALA A 227 10.38 -21.53 -8.88
C ALA A 227 9.34 -22.08 -9.87
N ASN A 228 8.44 -22.96 -9.41
CA ASN A 228 7.36 -23.51 -10.23
C ASN A 228 6.33 -22.43 -10.62
N ALA A 229 5.97 -21.52 -9.69
CA ALA A 229 5.08 -20.38 -10.00
C ALA A 229 5.68 -19.50 -11.10
N LYS A 230 6.99 -19.22 -11.04
CA LYS A 230 7.73 -18.47 -12.07
C LYS A 230 7.79 -19.22 -13.39
N TYR A 231 8.16 -20.52 -13.35
CA TYR A 231 8.29 -21.34 -14.55
C TYR A 231 6.97 -21.50 -15.31
N THR A 232 5.88 -21.69 -14.60
CA THR A 232 4.54 -21.84 -15.21
C THR A 232 3.93 -20.51 -15.67
N GLY A 233 4.42 -19.37 -15.17
CA GLY A 233 3.87 -18.04 -15.44
C GLY A 233 2.47 -17.80 -14.83
N ILE A 234 1.99 -18.70 -13.97
CA ILE A 234 0.62 -18.66 -13.43
C ILE A 234 0.36 -17.37 -12.64
N TYR A 235 1.35 -16.91 -11.84
CA TYR A 235 1.21 -15.66 -11.10
C TYR A 235 1.08 -14.45 -12.04
N GLU A 236 1.98 -14.36 -13.01
CA GLU A 236 1.98 -13.25 -13.97
C GLU A 236 0.71 -13.23 -14.82
N ASP A 237 0.24 -14.40 -15.28
CA ASP A 237 -0.98 -14.51 -16.08
C ASP A 237 -2.26 -14.26 -15.27
N GLY A 238 -2.28 -14.68 -14.01
CA GLY A 238 -3.38 -14.40 -13.09
C GLY A 238 -3.52 -12.90 -12.80
N ILE A 239 -2.41 -12.26 -12.44
CA ILE A 239 -2.38 -10.81 -12.14
C ILE A 239 -2.71 -9.98 -13.39
N LYS A 240 -2.13 -10.30 -14.55
CA LYS A 240 -2.51 -9.64 -15.82
C LYS A 240 -4.01 -9.75 -16.10
N TYR A 241 -4.57 -10.94 -15.87
CA TYR A 241 -6.02 -11.15 -16.06
C TYR A 241 -6.85 -10.29 -15.12
N ALA A 242 -6.50 -10.25 -13.83
CA ALA A 242 -7.18 -9.43 -12.84
C ALA A 242 -7.12 -7.94 -13.20
N LEU A 243 -5.95 -7.43 -13.54
CA LEU A 243 -5.76 -6.04 -13.95
C LEU A 243 -6.55 -5.69 -15.21
N ASN A 244 -6.58 -6.57 -16.23
CA ASN A 244 -7.37 -6.35 -17.44
C ASN A 244 -8.88 -6.27 -17.15
N LYS A 245 -9.37 -7.04 -16.18
CA LYS A 245 -10.79 -6.99 -15.78
C LYS A 245 -11.11 -5.75 -14.97
N PHE A 246 -10.32 -5.44 -13.97
CA PHE A 246 -10.61 -4.36 -13.03
C PHE A 246 -10.37 -2.97 -13.63
N SER A 247 -9.33 -2.78 -14.44
CA SER A 247 -9.04 -1.49 -15.07
C SER A 247 -10.11 -1.04 -16.09
N SER A 248 -10.95 -1.96 -16.56
CA SER A 248 -12.09 -1.63 -17.42
C SER A 248 -13.27 -1.00 -16.66
N ILE A 249 -13.26 -1.01 -15.33
CA ILE A 249 -14.35 -0.54 -14.47
C ILE A 249 -13.97 0.85 -13.92
N LYS A 250 -14.69 1.88 -14.31
CA LYS A 250 -14.30 3.30 -14.12
C LYS A 250 -14.06 3.74 -12.68
N ASN A 251 -14.74 3.14 -11.72
CA ASN A 251 -14.65 3.49 -10.29
C ASN A 251 -13.76 2.51 -9.50
N VAL A 252 -12.96 1.68 -10.20
CA VAL A 252 -12.00 0.76 -9.59
C VAL A 252 -10.59 1.32 -9.75
N TYR A 253 -9.81 1.26 -8.68
CA TYR A 253 -8.45 1.74 -8.54
C TYR A 253 -7.56 0.59 -8.07
N ASN A 254 -6.54 0.25 -8.85
CA ASN A 254 -5.70 -0.91 -8.58
C ASN A 254 -4.33 -0.48 -8.07
N TYR A 255 -3.92 -1.00 -6.92
CA TYR A 255 -2.58 -0.89 -6.36
C TYR A 255 -1.96 -2.29 -6.30
N MET A 256 -0.84 -2.47 -6.98
CA MET A 256 -0.13 -3.76 -6.94
C MET A 256 0.70 -3.84 -5.66
N ASP A 257 0.64 -4.99 -4.98
CA ASP A 257 1.55 -5.20 -3.87
C ASP A 257 3.01 -5.21 -4.34
N ILE A 258 3.89 -4.53 -3.61
CA ILE A 258 5.32 -4.46 -3.89
C ILE A 258 6.16 -4.69 -2.62
N ALA A 259 5.71 -5.61 -1.77
CA ALA A 259 6.38 -5.96 -0.53
C ALA A 259 6.69 -4.75 0.38
N HIS A 260 7.88 -4.68 0.95
CA HIS A 260 8.30 -3.63 1.86
C HIS A 260 9.81 -3.40 1.82
N SER A 261 10.28 -2.32 2.46
CA SER A 261 11.70 -1.93 2.45
C SER A 261 12.63 -3.03 3.00
N GLY A 262 12.17 -3.81 3.99
CA GLY A 262 12.91 -4.94 4.55
C GLY A 262 13.02 -6.16 3.64
N TRP A 263 12.34 -6.17 2.50
CA TRP A 263 12.36 -7.26 1.52
C TRP A 263 12.99 -6.82 0.19
N LEU A 264 12.48 -5.75 -0.42
CA LEU A 264 12.94 -5.27 -1.72
C LEU A 264 13.88 -4.06 -1.66
N GLY A 265 14.33 -3.64 -0.47
CA GLY A 265 15.15 -2.45 -0.30
C GLY A 265 16.60 -2.56 -0.81
N TRP A 266 17.12 -3.77 -1.06
CA TRP A 266 18.44 -3.95 -1.69
C TRP A 266 18.36 -3.65 -3.19
N ASP A 267 19.40 -3.01 -3.73
CA ASP A 267 19.41 -2.53 -5.12
C ASP A 267 19.11 -3.63 -6.14
N ASN A 268 19.67 -4.82 -5.97
CA ASN A 268 19.42 -5.95 -6.87
C ASN A 268 17.96 -6.42 -6.83
N ASN A 269 17.37 -6.52 -5.63
CA ASN A 269 15.98 -6.94 -5.45
C ASN A 269 15.03 -5.90 -6.07
N ARG A 270 15.29 -4.62 -5.79
CA ARG A 270 14.47 -3.51 -6.27
C ARG A 270 14.53 -3.39 -7.80
N SER A 271 15.72 -3.44 -8.39
CA SER A 271 15.88 -3.39 -9.84
C SER A 271 15.20 -4.56 -10.53
N ALA A 272 15.31 -5.78 -9.99
CA ALA A 272 14.65 -6.97 -10.51
C ALA A 272 13.11 -6.85 -10.38
N ALA A 273 12.60 -6.31 -9.27
CA ALA A 273 11.18 -6.05 -9.10
C ALA A 273 10.68 -5.04 -10.13
N ILE A 274 11.31 -3.88 -10.28
CA ILE A 274 10.92 -2.85 -11.26
C ILE A 274 10.86 -3.44 -12.67
N HIS A 275 11.84 -4.25 -13.05
CA HIS A 275 11.86 -4.92 -14.35
C HIS A 275 10.67 -5.88 -14.52
N LEU A 276 10.41 -6.75 -13.53
CA LEU A 276 9.30 -7.71 -13.55
C LEU A 276 7.94 -7.01 -13.67
N TYR A 277 7.71 -5.99 -12.83
CA TYR A 277 6.44 -5.25 -12.80
C TYR A 277 6.23 -4.47 -14.10
N THR A 278 7.27 -3.84 -14.63
CA THR A 278 7.20 -3.10 -15.89
C THR A 278 6.85 -4.04 -17.06
N GLN A 279 7.51 -5.19 -17.16
CA GLN A 279 7.18 -6.18 -18.20
C GLN A 279 5.74 -6.72 -18.06
N LEU A 280 5.31 -7.00 -16.83
CA LEU A 280 3.96 -7.49 -16.58
C LEU A 280 2.90 -6.48 -17.04
N ILE A 281 3.05 -5.21 -16.64
CA ILE A 281 2.09 -4.16 -16.96
C ILE A 281 2.05 -3.85 -18.45
N GLN A 282 3.19 -3.84 -19.13
CA GLN A 282 3.24 -3.68 -20.60
C GLN A 282 2.50 -4.82 -21.33
N GLY A 283 2.36 -5.97 -20.70
CA GLY A 283 1.57 -7.10 -21.21
C GLY A 283 0.07 -7.03 -20.92
N THR A 284 -0.43 -5.99 -20.24
CA THR A 284 -1.87 -5.77 -20.01
C THR A 284 -2.52 -4.99 -21.14
N THR A 285 -3.85 -5.07 -21.26
CA THR A 285 -4.62 -4.39 -22.33
C THR A 285 -4.48 -2.86 -22.24
N ALA A 286 -4.50 -2.30 -21.03
CA ALA A 286 -4.43 -0.85 -20.81
C ALA A 286 -2.99 -0.36 -20.50
N GLY A 287 -1.99 -1.25 -20.51
CA GLY A 287 -0.62 -0.89 -20.17
C GLY A 287 -0.55 -0.26 -18.76
N PHE A 288 0.22 0.80 -18.61
CA PHE A 288 0.37 1.51 -17.33
C PHE A 288 -0.95 2.02 -16.74
N ALA A 289 -1.97 2.29 -17.56
CA ALA A 289 -3.30 2.69 -17.09
C ALA A 289 -4.09 1.55 -16.41
N SER A 290 -3.54 0.33 -16.35
CA SER A 290 -4.14 -0.79 -15.60
C SER A 290 -4.02 -0.62 -14.09
N VAL A 291 -3.11 0.24 -13.60
CA VAL A 291 -2.83 0.46 -12.18
C VAL A 291 -2.75 1.94 -11.85
N ASN A 292 -3.09 2.28 -10.62
CA ASN A 292 -2.95 3.62 -10.05
C ASN A 292 -1.63 3.77 -9.28
N GLY A 293 -1.08 2.65 -8.79
CA GLY A 293 0.16 2.65 -8.04
C GLY A 293 0.45 1.33 -7.34
N PHE A 294 1.10 1.43 -6.18
CA PHE A 294 1.60 0.28 -5.44
C PHE A 294 1.19 0.31 -3.97
N ALA A 295 1.08 -0.88 -3.37
CA ALA A 295 0.88 -1.07 -1.93
C ALA A 295 2.17 -1.60 -1.31
N THR A 296 2.64 -1.01 -0.22
CA THR A 296 3.80 -1.48 0.53
C THR A 296 3.44 -1.84 1.96
N ASP A 297 4.30 -2.62 2.60
CA ASP A 297 4.17 -3.12 3.98
C ASP A 297 2.88 -3.91 4.22
N THR A 298 2.21 -4.38 3.15
CA THR A 298 0.95 -5.14 3.25
C THR A 298 1.14 -6.32 4.19
N ALA A 299 0.35 -6.36 5.26
CA ALA A 299 0.41 -7.38 6.30
C ALA A 299 1.79 -7.51 6.98
N ASN A 300 2.63 -6.49 6.93
CA ASN A 300 3.94 -6.48 7.60
C ASN A 300 3.99 -5.43 8.72
N VAL A 301 5.18 -5.15 9.23
CA VAL A 301 5.40 -4.32 10.42
C VAL A 301 6.57 -3.35 10.27
N THR A 302 7.07 -3.14 9.04
CA THR A 302 8.19 -2.22 8.80
C THR A 302 7.76 -0.78 9.08
N PRO A 303 8.48 -0.01 9.92
CA PRO A 303 8.05 1.33 10.29
C PRO A 303 8.02 2.27 9.08
N LEU A 304 7.16 3.29 9.12
CA LEU A 304 7.18 4.35 8.10
C LEU A 304 8.53 5.06 8.09
N VAL A 305 9.07 5.34 9.28
CA VAL A 305 10.34 6.06 9.47
C VAL A 305 11.08 5.46 10.68
N GLU A 306 12.40 5.47 10.62
CA GLU A 306 13.29 5.24 11.76
C GLU A 306 13.83 6.58 12.27
N PRO A 307 13.12 7.27 13.19
CA PRO A 307 13.37 8.68 13.51
C PRO A 307 14.74 8.93 14.14
N ASN A 308 15.31 7.92 14.82
CA ASN A 308 16.63 8.05 15.46
C ASN A 308 17.79 7.60 14.57
N LEU A 309 17.48 7.13 13.34
CA LEU A 309 18.45 6.61 12.36
C LEU A 309 18.22 7.27 10.98
N PRO A 310 18.24 8.61 10.87
CA PRO A 310 17.79 9.32 9.67
C PRO A 310 18.76 9.22 8.48
N ASN A 311 20.00 8.77 8.70
CA ASN A 311 21.01 8.68 7.65
C ASN A 311 21.65 7.29 7.63
N PRO A 312 21.33 6.42 6.65
CA PRO A 312 21.89 5.08 6.55
C PRO A 312 23.41 5.04 6.33
N ASP A 313 23.98 6.10 5.84
CA ASP A 313 25.43 6.24 5.61
C ASP A 313 26.18 6.92 6.79
N LEU A 314 25.48 7.23 7.89
CA LEU A 314 26.13 7.72 9.11
C LEU A 314 27.20 6.73 9.57
N ASN A 315 28.45 7.20 9.73
CA ASN A 315 29.56 6.37 10.17
C ASN A 315 29.58 6.27 11.70
N VAL A 316 29.54 5.04 12.22
CA VAL A 316 29.67 4.73 13.65
C VAL A 316 30.68 3.61 13.80
N GLY A 317 31.75 3.85 14.55
CA GLY A 317 32.81 2.87 14.76
C GLY A 317 33.55 2.46 13.45
N GLY A 318 33.62 3.36 12.47
CA GLY A 318 34.28 3.12 11.18
C GLY A 318 33.38 2.46 10.12
N GLN A 319 32.10 2.23 10.39
CA GLN A 319 31.17 1.56 9.47
C GLN A 319 29.88 2.39 9.30
N PRO A 320 29.25 2.40 8.12
CA PRO A 320 27.94 3.03 7.93
C PRO A 320 26.87 2.23 8.67
N ILE A 321 25.88 2.89 9.27
CA ILE A 321 24.87 2.21 10.11
C ILE A 321 24.03 1.18 9.32
N ARG A 322 23.89 1.34 8.01
CA ARG A 322 23.27 0.31 7.15
C ARG A 322 24.04 -1.01 7.08
N SER A 323 25.33 -1.06 7.47
CA SER A 323 26.12 -2.29 7.56
C SER A 323 25.84 -3.12 8.80
N SER A 324 24.98 -2.63 9.71
CA SER A 324 24.57 -3.37 10.92
C SER A 324 23.95 -4.72 10.57
N LYS A 325 24.03 -5.68 11.51
CA LYS A 325 23.40 -7.00 11.38
C LYS A 325 21.88 -6.94 11.16
N PHE A 326 21.22 -5.86 11.59
CA PHE A 326 19.79 -5.70 11.41
C PHE A 326 19.42 -5.21 10.01
N TYR A 327 20.22 -4.33 9.41
CA TYR A 327 19.94 -3.75 8.08
C TYR A 327 20.67 -4.43 6.93
N GLU A 328 21.77 -5.15 7.18
CA GLU A 328 22.46 -5.98 6.18
C GLU A 328 22.72 -5.25 4.87
N TRP A 329 23.24 -4.03 4.96
CA TRP A 329 23.53 -3.12 3.84
C TRP A 329 22.28 -2.55 3.13
N ASN A 330 21.08 -2.82 3.61
CA ASN A 330 19.88 -2.18 3.10
C ASN A 330 19.89 -0.68 3.45
N ARG A 331 19.62 0.18 2.46
CA ARG A 331 19.61 1.64 2.63
C ARG A 331 18.29 2.19 3.15
N TYR A 332 17.21 1.43 3.03
CA TYR A 332 15.85 1.89 3.35
C TYR A 332 15.41 1.31 4.68
N PHE A 333 15.42 2.16 5.69
CA PHE A 333 15.09 1.76 7.05
C PHE A 333 13.59 1.79 7.32
N GLY A 334 12.86 2.62 6.57
CA GLY A 334 11.42 2.76 6.64
C GLY A 334 10.76 2.85 5.26
N GLU A 335 9.43 2.86 5.26
CA GLU A 335 8.64 2.81 4.02
C GLU A 335 8.61 4.14 3.27
N ILE A 336 8.77 5.28 3.95
CA ILE A 336 8.80 6.59 3.29
C ILE A 336 9.95 6.68 2.28
N ASP A 337 11.18 6.41 2.73
CA ASP A 337 12.36 6.48 1.85
C ASP A 337 12.31 5.41 0.75
N PHE A 338 11.73 4.25 1.07
CA PHE A 338 11.57 3.16 0.11
C PHE A 338 10.57 3.52 -1.00
N THR A 339 9.42 4.06 -0.67
CA THR A 339 8.41 4.47 -1.67
C THR A 339 8.91 5.61 -2.55
N GLU A 340 9.66 6.56 -1.98
CA GLU A 340 10.32 7.63 -2.75
C GLU A 340 11.36 7.09 -3.75
N ALA A 341 12.12 6.07 -3.35
CA ALA A 341 13.07 5.42 -4.26
C ALA A 341 12.35 4.65 -5.37
N LEU A 342 11.33 3.87 -5.01
CA LEU A 342 10.51 3.14 -5.97
C LEU A 342 9.87 4.09 -6.99
N TYR A 343 9.29 5.21 -6.53
CA TYR A 343 8.71 6.22 -7.41
C TYR A 343 9.72 6.69 -8.46
N LYS A 344 10.90 7.14 -8.03
CA LYS A 344 11.95 7.64 -8.92
C LYS A 344 12.40 6.59 -9.93
N GLU A 345 12.56 5.36 -9.48
CA GLU A 345 13.04 4.27 -10.32
C GLU A 345 11.96 3.76 -11.30
N PHE A 346 10.68 3.71 -10.89
CA PHE A 346 9.57 3.39 -11.79
C PHE A 346 9.39 4.49 -12.86
N VAL A 347 9.42 5.76 -12.47
CA VAL A 347 9.33 6.87 -13.45
C VAL A 347 10.51 6.82 -14.43
N ALA A 348 11.72 6.54 -13.95
CA ALA A 348 12.89 6.33 -14.82
C ALA A 348 12.74 5.11 -15.75
N ALA A 349 11.99 4.08 -15.34
CA ALA A 349 11.62 2.94 -16.17
C ALA A 349 10.46 3.19 -17.14
N GLY A 350 9.95 4.43 -17.21
CA GLY A 350 8.91 4.87 -18.15
C GLY A 350 7.48 4.82 -17.63
N TRP A 351 7.30 4.66 -16.31
CA TRP A 351 5.97 4.74 -15.71
C TRP A 351 5.48 6.19 -15.63
N PRO A 352 4.15 6.42 -15.63
CA PRO A 352 3.58 7.75 -15.47
C PRO A 352 3.98 8.39 -14.14
N SER A 353 4.17 9.71 -14.14
CA SER A 353 4.56 10.47 -12.93
C SER A 353 3.43 10.63 -11.90
N ASN A 354 2.21 10.23 -12.21
CA ASN A 354 1.07 10.25 -11.29
C ASN A 354 0.82 8.90 -10.60
N ILE A 355 1.76 7.95 -10.67
CA ILE A 355 1.69 6.74 -9.85
C ILE A 355 1.80 7.09 -8.38
N GLY A 356 0.91 6.53 -7.56
CA GLY A 356 0.90 6.75 -6.12
C GLY A 356 1.26 5.50 -5.32
N PHE A 357 1.43 5.68 -4.02
CA PHE A 357 1.70 4.58 -3.09
C PHE A 357 0.69 4.58 -1.95
N ILE A 358 0.31 3.40 -1.50
CA ILE A 358 -0.39 3.19 -0.24
C ILE A 358 0.48 2.35 0.68
N VAL A 359 0.52 2.67 1.97
CA VAL A 359 1.32 1.95 2.95
C VAL A 359 0.41 1.37 4.02
N ASP A 360 0.61 0.08 4.35
CA ASP A 360 -0.09 -0.54 5.48
C ASP A 360 0.52 -0.07 6.81
N THR A 361 -0.28 0.64 7.59
CA THR A 361 0.12 1.14 8.92
C THR A 361 -0.61 0.43 10.06
N GLY A 362 -1.28 -0.66 9.76
CA GLY A 362 -2.07 -1.40 10.75
C GLY A 362 -1.26 -1.91 11.93
N ARG A 363 0.04 -2.23 11.73
CA ARG A 363 0.86 -2.89 12.75
C ARG A 363 2.30 -2.38 12.85
N ASN A 364 2.65 -1.27 12.22
CA ASN A 364 4.02 -0.77 12.10
C ASN A 364 4.37 0.41 13.05
N GLY A 365 3.54 0.67 14.06
CA GLY A 365 3.71 1.83 14.95
C GLY A 365 4.89 1.72 15.91
N TRP A 366 5.20 0.51 16.41
CA TRP A 366 6.34 0.25 17.32
C TRP A 366 6.43 1.21 18.51
N GLY A 367 5.32 1.40 19.22
CA GLY A 367 5.26 2.25 20.41
C GLY A 367 5.53 1.51 21.71
N GLY A 368 4.84 1.94 22.76
CA GLY A 368 4.99 1.39 24.11
C GLY A 368 6.28 1.83 24.80
N THR A 369 6.56 1.24 25.95
CA THR A 369 7.71 1.62 26.82
C THR A 369 9.07 1.25 26.23
N GLN A 370 9.08 0.40 25.21
CA GLN A 370 10.30 -0.07 24.54
C GLN A 370 10.73 0.84 23.35
N ARG A 371 9.90 1.82 22.98
CA ARG A 371 10.23 2.71 21.87
C ARG A 371 11.41 3.62 22.25
N PRO A 372 12.53 3.55 21.50
CA PRO A 372 13.68 4.41 21.79
C PRO A 372 13.41 5.85 21.42
N THR A 373 14.09 6.76 22.12
CA THR A 373 14.04 8.20 21.87
C THR A 373 15.35 8.74 21.26
N ALA A 374 16.41 7.92 21.25
CA ALA A 374 17.71 8.28 20.67
C ALA A 374 18.49 7.01 20.30
N ALA A 375 19.48 7.18 19.42
CA ALA A 375 20.48 6.16 19.12
C ALA A 375 21.78 6.49 19.86
N ILE A 376 22.35 5.50 20.57
CA ILE A 376 23.58 5.62 21.35
C ILE A 376 24.47 4.39 21.14
N GLY A 377 25.77 4.57 21.12
CA GLY A 377 26.76 3.49 20.97
C GLY A 377 27.96 3.90 20.14
N ASN A 378 29.07 3.18 20.32
CA ASN A 378 30.35 3.43 19.66
C ASN A 378 30.64 2.40 18.54
N ASP A 379 29.83 1.37 18.43
CA ASP A 379 29.85 0.41 17.33
C ASP A 379 28.50 0.40 16.61
N VAL A 380 28.50 -0.02 15.36
CA VAL A 380 27.34 0.08 14.47
C VAL A 380 26.14 -0.72 14.97
N ASN A 381 26.33 -1.91 15.55
CA ASN A 381 25.22 -2.76 15.99
C ASN A 381 24.58 -2.24 17.27
N THR A 382 25.40 -1.80 18.24
CA THR A 382 24.90 -1.18 19.47
C THR A 382 24.13 0.10 19.15
N TYR A 383 24.71 0.97 18.29
CA TYR A 383 24.06 2.21 17.87
C TYR A 383 22.70 1.97 17.21
N VAL A 384 22.65 1.08 16.22
CA VAL A 384 21.42 0.73 15.52
C VAL A 384 20.40 0.07 16.48
N ASN A 385 20.83 -0.90 17.29
CA ASN A 385 19.93 -1.58 18.21
C ASN A 385 19.36 -0.68 19.30
N SER A 386 20.10 0.35 19.72
CA SER A 386 19.61 1.32 20.70
C SER A 386 18.60 2.28 20.10
N GLY A 387 18.75 2.65 18.82
CA GLY A 387 17.97 3.69 18.17
C GLY A 387 16.79 3.24 17.32
N ARG A 388 16.84 2.04 16.71
CA ARG A 388 15.78 1.58 15.81
C ARG A 388 14.46 1.37 16.54
N VAL A 389 13.35 1.86 15.98
CA VAL A 389 12.01 1.63 16.51
C VAL A 389 11.47 0.24 16.15
N ASP A 390 11.88 -0.32 15.02
CA ASP A 390 11.59 -1.71 14.66
C ASP A 390 12.28 -2.66 15.64
N ARG A 391 11.48 -3.27 16.52
CA ARG A 391 11.99 -4.13 17.59
C ARG A 391 12.01 -5.62 17.24
N ARG A 392 11.79 -5.98 15.96
CA ARG A 392 11.99 -7.37 15.53
C ARG A 392 13.39 -7.86 15.88
N ILE A 393 13.52 -9.15 16.18
CA ILE A 393 14.83 -9.77 16.44
C ILE A 393 15.67 -9.76 15.16
N HIS A 394 15.05 -10.11 14.04
CA HIS A 394 15.62 -10.01 12.69
C HIS A 394 14.60 -9.36 11.74
N ARG A 395 15.07 -8.56 10.80
CA ARG A 395 14.20 -7.79 9.91
C ARG A 395 13.36 -8.67 8.97
N GLY A 396 13.81 -9.87 8.67
CA GLY A 396 13.08 -10.89 7.91
C GLY A 396 11.98 -11.62 8.70
N ASN A 397 11.87 -11.42 10.01
CA ASN A 397 10.80 -12.01 10.80
C ASN A 397 9.48 -11.28 10.54
N TRP A 398 8.41 -12.00 10.19
CA TRP A 398 7.17 -11.39 9.72
C TRP A 398 5.92 -11.83 10.52
N CYS A 399 5.85 -13.07 11.00
CA CYS A 399 4.62 -13.65 11.53
C CYS A 399 4.32 -13.14 12.95
N ASN A 400 3.16 -12.53 13.15
CA ASN A 400 2.59 -12.12 14.46
C ASN A 400 3.62 -11.53 15.43
N GLN A 401 4.41 -10.55 15.01
CA GLN A 401 5.58 -10.07 15.72
C GLN A 401 5.29 -9.48 17.09
N THR A 402 6.01 -9.99 18.10
CA THR A 402 5.98 -9.47 19.46
C THR A 402 6.46 -8.01 19.51
N GLY A 403 5.77 -7.17 20.26
CA GLY A 403 6.12 -5.75 20.42
C GLY A 403 5.62 -4.85 19.29
N ALA A 404 5.08 -5.41 18.21
CA ALA A 404 4.42 -4.62 17.17
C ALA A 404 3.27 -3.77 17.74
N ALA A 405 2.90 -2.73 17.02
CA ALA A 405 1.93 -1.75 17.49
C ALA A 405 1.07 -1.22 16.34
N ILE A 406 -0.16 -0.81 16.62
CA ILE A 406 -0.92 0.00 15.67
C ILE A 406 -0.10 1.25 15.33
N GLY A 407 0.02 1.53 14.04
CA GLY A 407 0.65 2.73 13.49
C GLY A 407 -0.32 3.88 13.24
N LEU A 408 0.00 4.72 12.26
CA LEU A 408 -0.86 5.86 11.92
C LEU A 408 -2.27 5.38 11.56
N PRO A 409 -3.30 6.10 12.02
CA PRO A 409 -4.66 5.88 11.53
C PRO A 409 -4.74 6.06 10.01
N PRO A 410 -5.67 5.36 9.32
CA PRO A 410 -5.89 5.56 7.90
C PRO A 410 -6.13 7.02 7.54
N ALA A 411 -5.35 7.55 6.59
CA ALA A 411 -5.40 8.94 6.16
C ALA A 411 -5.04 9.07 4.68
N ALA A 412 -5.70 10.00 3.99
CA ALA A 412 -5.42 10.33 2.60
C ALA A 412 -4.24 11.30 2.48
N ALA A 413 -3.45 11.14 1.40
CA ALA A 413 -2.40 12.06 0.98
C ALA A 413 -1.50 12.54 2.15
N PRO A 414 -0.82 11.64 2.90
CA PRO A 414 -0.03 12.02 4.06
C PRO A 414 1.28 12.75 3.69
N GLY A 415 1.61 12.86 2.41
CA GLY A 415 2.78 13.58 1.87
C GLY A 415 3.60 12.74 0.91
N GLY A 416 4.54 13.39 0.19
CA GLY A 416 5.35 12.76 -0.85
C GLY A 416 4.50 12.16 -1.97
N HIS A 417 4.85 10.96 -2.42
CA HIS A 417 4.08 10.21 -3.42
C HIS A 417 3.08 9.21 -2.79
N LEU A 418 2.73 9.40 -1.50
CA LEU A 418 1.75 8.57 -0.84
C LEU A 418 0.33 9.07 -1.14
N ASP A 419 -0.49 8.20 -1.73
CA ASP A 419 -1.92 8.42 -1.90
C ASP A 419 -2.67 8.26 -0.58
N ALA A 420 -2.26 7.32 0.25
CA ALA A 420 -2.81 7.11 1.58
C ALA A 420 -1.89 6.24 2.46
N VAL A 421 -2.11 6.33 3.78
CA VAL A 421 -1.80 5.26 4.72
C VAL A 421 -3.09 4.56 5.08
N LEU A 422 -3.08 3.23 5.11
CA LEU A 422 -4.26 2.40 5.32
C LEU A 422 -3.96 1.31 6.38
N TRP A 423 -5.00 0.72 6.91
CA TRP A 423 -4.90 -0.56 7.61
C TRP A 423 -5.33 -1.66 6.62
N ILE A 424 -4.38 -2.06 5.75
CA ILE A 424 -4.64 -3.07 4.74
C ILE A 424 -4.85 -4.41 5.42
N LYS A 425 -3.93 -4.83 6.31
CA LYS A 425 -4.18 -5.92 7.25
C LYS A 425 -4.92 -5.38 8.47
N PRO A 426 -6.15 -5.83 8.75
CA PRO A 426 -6.87 -5.40 9.93
C PRO A 426 -6.08 -5.73 11.22
N PRO A 427 -5.76 -4.74 12.08
CA PRO A 427 -5.03 -5.00 13.31
C PRO A 427 -5.77 -5.99 14.21
N GLY A 428 -5.12 -7.10 14.55
CA GLY A 428 -5.71 -8.19 15.34
C GLY A 428 -6.08 -9.44 14.54
N GLU A 429 -5.98 -9.42 13.20
CA GLU A 429 -6.04 -10.64 12.40
C GLU A 429 -4.68 -11.33 12.34
N SER A 430 -4.64 -12.63 12.63
CA SER A 430 -3.43 -13.46 12.64
C SER A 430 -2.77 -13.56 11.26
N ASP A 431 -1.43 -13.66 11.24
CA ASP A 431 -0.65 -13.99 10.05
C ASP A 431 -0.56 -15.50 9.83
N GLY A 432 -0.64 -16.28 10.89
CA GLY A 432 -0.56 -17.73 10.84
C GLY A 432 -0.53 -18.34 12.23
N SER A 433 -0.84 -19.62 12.31
CA SER A 433 -0.91 -20.35 13.57
C SER A 433 0.49 -20.63 14.14
N SER A 434 0.63 -20.48 15.48
CA SER A 434 1.89 -20.77 16.19
C SER A 434 2.20 -22.28 16.31
N ARG A 435 1.33 -23.13 15.79
CA ARG A 435 1.46 -24.59 15.74
C ARG A 435 0.56 -25.13 14.62
N LEU A 436 0.77 -26.38 14.23
CA LEU A 436 -0.11 -27.02 13.25
C LEU A 436 -1.56 -27.07 13.77
N ILE A 437 -2.47 -26.45 13.01
CA ILE A 437 -3.92 -26.50 13.21
C ILE A 437 -4.55 -27.02 11.93
N GLN A 438 -5.23 -28.18 12.02
CA GLN A 438 -5.97 -28.75 10.89
C GLN A 438 -7.13 -27.83 10.51
N ASN A 439 -7.24 -27.51 9.22
CA ASN A 439 -8.28 -26.65 8.69
C ASN A 439 -8.65 -27.06 7.25
N ASN A 440 -9.77 -26.54 6.76
CA ASN A 440 -10.25 -26.76 5.39
C ASN A 440 -10.09 -25.52 4.48
N GLN A 441 -9.26 -24.56 4.90
CA GLN A 441 -9.05 -23.29 4.20
C GLN A 441 -7.76 -23.28 3.34
N GLY A 442 -7.07 -24.42 3.23
CA GLY A 442 -5.80 -24.52 2.51
C GLY A 442 -4.59 -23.98 3.28
N LYS A 443 -4.78 -23.40 4.47
CA LYS A 443 -3.73 -22.74 5.26
C LYS A 443 -2.85 -23.76 5.95
N GLY A 444 -1.53 -23.67 5.72
CA GLY A 444 -0.52 -24.54 6.31
C GLY A 444 0.00 -24.05 7.67
N PHE A 445 0.97 -24.79 8.19
CA PHE A 445 1.78 -24.34 9.33
C PHE A 445 3.14 -23.88 8.83
N ASP A 446 3.48 -22.65 9.12
CA ASP A 446 4.79 -22.07 8.83
C ASP A 446 5.62 -21.95 10.09
N LYS A 447 6.86 -22.41 10.02
CA LYS A 447 7.79 -22.35 11.16
C LYS A 447 8.09 -20.92 11.61
N MET A 448 7.98 -19.94 10.69
CA MET A 448 8.15 -18.53 11.05
C MET A 448 7.06 -18.02 12.02
N CYS A 449 5.95 -18.74 12.15
CA CYS A 449 4.90 -18.48 13.15
C CYS A 449 5.07 -19.23 14.46
N ASP A 450 6.06 -20.15 14.57
CA ASP A 450 6.39 -20.84 15.81
C ASP A 450 7.32 -19.97 16.67
N PRO A 451 6.90 -19.54 17.87
CA PRO A 451 7.73 -18.71 18.75
C PRO A 451 9.02 -19.39 19.23
N ASN A 452 9.10 -20.72 19.15
CA ASN A 452 10.26 -21.51 19.58
C ASN A 452 11.22 -21.86 18.41
N PHE A 453 10.85 -21.55 17.19
CA PHE A 453 11.69 -21.85 16.03
C PHE A 453 12.88 -20.90 15.94
N ILE A 454 14.06 -21.47 15.75
CA ILE A 454 15.29 -20.72 15.45
C ILE A 454 15.46 -20.69 13.93
N THR A 455 15.50 -19.49 13.36
CA THR A 455 15.64 -19.25 11.93
C THR A 455 17.01 -19.66 11.42
N ALA A 456 17.21 -19.63 10.11
CA ALA A 456 18.50 -19.85 9.48
C ALA A 456 19.57 -18.85 9.95
N ASP A 457 19.15 -17.65 10.38
CA ASP A 457 20.03 -16.59 10.92
C ASP A 457 20.41 -16.82 12.39
N GLY A 458 20.00 -17.96 12.98
CA GLY A 458 20.34 -18.35 14.34
C GLY A 458 19.58 -17.58 15.42
N VAL A 459 18.42 -16.98 15.09
CA VAL A 459 17.60 -16.20 16.02
C VAL A 459 16.17 -16.75 16.13
N LEU A 460 15.49 -16.48 17.25
CA LEU A 460 14.07 -16.79 17.37
C LEU A 460 13.23 -15.95 16.40
N THR A 461 12.07 -16.48 15.98
CA THR A 461 11.12 -15.80 15.11
C THR A 461 10.51 -14.53 15.71
N GLY A 462 10.44 -14.43 17.03
CA GLY A 462 9.73 -13.35 17.71
C GLY A 462 8.20 -13.40 17.55
N ALA A 463 7.66 -14.50 17.04
CA ALA A 463 6.22 -14.69 16.87
C ALA A 463 5.50 -14.81 18.23
N LEU A 464 4.26 -14.33 18.28
CA LEU A 464 3.40 -14.50 19.47
C LEU A 464 2.94 -15.97 19.61
N PRO A 465 2.86 -16.51 20.84
CA PRO A 465 2.31 -17.83 21.08
C PRO A 465 0.78 -17.83 20.93
N ASN A 466 0.20 -19.04 20.80
CA ASN A 466 -1.25 -19.28 20.75
C ASN A 466 -1.99 -18.58 19.58
N ALA A 467 -1.28 -18.21 18.54
CA ALA A 467 -1.89 -17.60 17.36
C ALA A 467 -2.81 -18.61 16.63
N PRO A 468 -4.02 -18.18 16.20
CA PRO A 468 -4.90 -18.97 15.34
C PRO A 468 -4.37 -18.97 13.88
N ILE A 469 -5.04 -19.67 12.99
CA ILE A 469 -4.69 -19.67 11.55
C ILE A 469 -4.81 -18.28 10.95
N ALA A 470 -4.13 -18.04 9.82
CA ALA A 470 -4.11 -16.76 9.14
C ALA A 470 -5.53 -16.22 8.86
N GLY A 471 -5.75 -14.92 9.10
CA GLY A 471 -7.03 -14.24 8.91
C GLY A 471 -8.05 -14.43 10.03
N GLU A 472 -7.80 -15.29 11.02
CA GLU A 472 -8.64 -15.39 12.20
C GLU A 472 -8.28 -14.34 13.25
N TRP A 473 -9.29 -13.97 14.06
CA TRP A 473 -9.12 -12.95 15.09
C TRP A 473 -8.22 -13.42 16.24
N PHE A 474 -7.13 -12.70 16.47
CA PHE A 474 -6.14 -12.97 17.49
C PHE A 474 -6.22 -11.91 18.61
N HIS A 475 -7.02 -12.19 19.63
CA HIS A 475 -7.27 -11.28 20.75
C HIS A 475 -5.99 -10.77 21.42
N ASP A 476 -5.04 -11.65 21.72
CA ASP A 476 -3.83 -11.28 22.46
C ASP A 476 -2.93 -10.36 21.65
N GLN A 477 -2.81 -10.60 20.32
CA GLN A 477 -2.15 -9.68 19.41
C GLN A 477 -2.84 -8.32 19.40
N PHE A 478 -4.18 -8.31 19.29
CA PHE A 478 -4.93 -7.06 19.27
C PHE A 478 -4.75 -6.23 20.53
N VAL A 479 -4.76 -6.86 21.71
CA VAL A 479 -4.48 -6.20 22.99
C VAL A 479 -3.08 -5.60 23.01
N MET A 480 -2.07 -6.33 22.54
CA MET A 480 -0.70 -5.86 22.44
C MET A 480 -0.60 -4.65 21.47
N LEU A 481 -1.18 -4.77 20.28
CA LEU A 481 -1.15 -3.72 19.27
C LEU A 481 -1.76 -2.40 19.77
N ILE A 482 -2.90 -2.48 20.47
CA ILE A 482 -3.57 -1.32 21.09
C ILE A 482 -2.71 -0.72 22.22
N THR A 483 -2.12 -1.58 23.04
CA THR A 483 -1.31 -1.14 24.20
C THR A 483 -0.07 -0.40 23.74
N ASN A 484 0.56 -0.87 22.69
CA ASN A 484 1.79 -0.33 22.13
C ASN A 484 1.57 0.73 21.04
N ALA A 485 0.32 1.10 20.72
CA ALA A 485 0.02 1.98 19.59
C ALA A 485 0.88 3.25 19.58
N TYR A 486 1.38 3.61 18.38
CA TYR A 486 2.11 4.85 18.16
C TYR A 486 1.75 5.43 16.77
N PRO A 487 1.16 6.64 16.71
CA PRO A 487 0.80 7.50 17.84
C PRO A 487 -0.14 6.83 18.84
N ALA A 488 -0.15 7.32 20.08
CA ALA A 488 -1.04 6.80 21.10
C ALA A 488 -2.51 7.03 20.70
N ILE A 489 -3.35 6.00 20.84
CA ILE A 489 -4.78 6.12 20.57
C ILE A 489 -5.41 7.04 21.63
N SER A 490 -5.89 8.21 21.21
CA SER A 490 -6.55 9.22 22.04
C SER A 490 -8.01 9.42 21.61
N GLY A 491 -8.89 9.63 22.60
CA GLY A 491 -10.35 9.65 22.41
C GLY A 491 -10.94 10.90 21.80
N SER A 492 -10.28 11.58 20.88
CA SER A 492 -10.87 12.69 20.14
C SER A 492 -11.34 12.22 18.76
N THR A 493 -12.62 11.86 18.66
CA THR A 493 -13.33 11.68 17.38
C THR A 493 -13.67 13.06 16.80
N SER A 494 -12.69 13.90 16.53
CA SER A 494 -12.91 15.07 15.70
C SER A 494 -12.76 14.63 14.24
N ALA A 495 -13.89 14.56 13.55
CA ALA A 495 -13.92 14.47 12.10
C ALA A 495 -12.96 15.52 11.52
N LEU A 496 -12.10 15.07 10.62
CA LEU A 496 -11.23 15.93 9.81
C LEU A 496 -12.08 17.03 9.13
N THR A 497 -12.21 18.15 9.79
CA THR A 497 -12.72 19.39 9.17
C THR A 497 -11.66 20.46 9.35
N ALA A 498 -11.18 20.86 8.21
CA ALA A 498 -10.07 21.71 7.95
C ALA A 498 -10.08 23.11 8.58
N SER A 499 -8.88 23.62 8.71
CA SER A 499 -8.45 25.03 8.67
C SER A 499 -8.40 25.75 9.99
N SER A 500 -7.24 25.68 10.60
CA SER A 500 -6.68 26.85 11.31
C SER A 500 -5.50 27.37 10.48
N THR A 501 -5.54 28.64 10.11
CA THR A 501 -4.43 29.32 9.44
C THR A 501 -3.40 29.73 10.48
N LEU A 502 -2.34 28.92 10.61
CA LEU A 502 -1.15 29.39 11.31
C LEU A 502 -0.45 30.48 10.47
N ALA A 503 -0.08 31.57 11.09
CA ALA A 503 0.62 32.65 10.39
C ALA A 503 2.04 32.20 10.07
N ALA A 504 2.33 32.01 8.78
CA ALA A 504 3.69 31.77 8.31
C ALA A 504 4.35 33.08 7.90
N ALA A 505 5.55 33.34 8.39
CA ALA A 505 6.37 34.44 7.88
C ALA A 505 7.07 33.98 6.60
N SER A 506 6.68 34.52 5.45
CA SER A 506 7.30 34.23 4.15
C SER A 506 8.43 35.21 3.86
N SER A 507 9.59 34.72 3.41
CA SER A 507 10.62 35.55 2.79
C SER A 507 10.24 35.79 1.31
N GLY A 508 10.25 37.02 0.85
CA GLY A 508 9.73 37.61 -0.40
C GLY A 508 9.45 36.79 -1.67
N ASN A 509 10.03 35.60 -1.84
CA ASN A 509 9.88 34.74 -3.05
C ASN A 509 9.33 33.34 -2.74
N ILE A 510 8.97 33.06 -1.50
CA ILE A 510 8.44 31.77 -1.05
C ILE A 510 7.08 32.01 -0.39
N SER A 511 6.05 31.33 -0.87
CA SER A 511 4.76 31.28 -0.20
C SER A 511 4.62 29.96 0.56
N THR A 512 3.95 30.02 1.70
CA THR A 512 3.69 28.84 2.53
C THR A 512 2.20 28.69 2.79
N ARG A 513 1.74 27.43 2.74
CA ARG A 513 0.39 27.05 3.15
C ARG A 513 0.50 25.93 4.17
N VAL A 514 0.00 26.18 5.37
CA VAL A 514 -0.09 25.15 6.42
C VAL A 514 -1.46 24.47 6.34
N ILE A 515 -1.44 23.14 6.44
CA ILE A 515 -2.62 22.29 6.42
C ILE A 515 -2.58 21.44 7.68
N THR A 516 -3.53 21.64 8.59
CA THR A 516 -3.65 20.81 9.79
C THR A 516 -4.30 19.49 9.41
N ASP A 517 -3.58 18.39 9.53
CA ASP A 517 -4.09 17.05 9.23
C ASP A 517 -4.82 16.45 10.44
N ASN A 518 -4.31 16.76 11.64
CA ASN A 518 -4.92 16.30 12.89
C ASN A 518 -4.56 17.28 14.02
N GLU A 519 -5.52 17.58 14.88
CA GLU A 519 -5.32 18.39 16.10
C GLU A 519 -6.08 17.77 17.26
N SER A 520 -5.43 17.69 18.42
CA SER A 520 -5.99 17.19 19.67
C SER A 520 -5.47 18.01 20.85
N ASN A 521 -6.01 17.77 22.06
CA ASN A 521 -5.49 18.40 23.28
C ASN A 521 -4.06 17.94 23.63
N ALA A 522 -3.54 16.90 22.98
CA ALA A 522 -2.22 16.32 23.24
C ALA A 522 -1.18 16.70 22.17
N GLY A 523 -1.60 17.32 21.05
CA GLY A 523 -0.71 17.68 19.95
C GLY A 523 -1.42 17.82 18.62
N SER A 524 -0.68 18.25 17.58
CA SER A 524 -1.18 18.36 16.20
C SER A 524 -0.18 17.74 15.22
N CYS A 525 -0.68 17.30 14.06
CA CYS A 525 0.13 17.01 12.89
C CYS A 525 -0.26 17.95 11.76
N GLU A 526 0.73 18.51 11.09
CA GLU A 526 0.55 19.55 10.08
C GLU A 526 1.43 19.28 8.87
N ARG A 527 0.91 19.61 7.67
CA ARG A 527 1.66 19.66 6.42
C ARG A 527 1.86 21.09 5.99
N VAL A 528 3.03 21.38 5.44
CA VAL A 528 3.40 22.70 4.97
C VAL A 528 3.80 22.63 3.52
N GLN A 529 3.00 23.23 2.65
CA GLN A 529 3.33 23.41 1.25
C GLN A 529 4.14 24.69 1.10
N VAL A 530 5.31 24.57 0.48
CA VAL A 530 6.26 25.64 0.21
C VAL A 530 6.36 25.83 -1.29
N THR A 531 5.88 26.96 -1.80
CA THR A 531 5.86 27.26 -3.24
C THR A 531 6.87 28.34 -3.57
N ASN A 532 7.72 28.11 -4.57
CA ASN A 532 8.56 29.17 -5.13
C ASN A 532 7.71 30.07 -6.05
N THR A 533 7.47 31.30 -5.60
CA THR A 533 6.70 32.30 -6.36
C THR A 533 7.59 33.21 -7.23
N ALA A 534 8.91 33.01 -7.19
CA ALA A 534 9.86 33.74 -8.04
C ALA A 534 9.86 33.19 -9.47
N SER A 535 10.37 34.00 -10.40
CA SER A 535 10.59 33.60 -11.80
C SER A 535 11.89 32.82 -12.05
N SER A 536 12.67 32.55 -10.98
CA SER A 536 13.94 31.80 -11.03
C SER A 536 14.01 30.75 -9.93
N PRO A 537 14.82 29.69 -10.09
CA PRO A 537 15.02 28.69 -9.05
C PRO A 537 15.48 29.33 -7.74
N SER A 538 14.91 28.90 -6.61
CA SER A 538 15.18 29.46 -5.28
C SER A 538 15.29 28.36 -4.23
N THR A 539 16.25 28.48 -3.33
CA THR A 539 16.26 27.68 -2.09
C THR A 539 15.22 28.22 -1.12
N TRP A 540 14.67 27.36 -0.29
CA TRP A 540 13.64 27.77 0.66
C TRP A 540 14.01 27.49 2.11
N ALA A 541 13.58 28.40 2.96
CA ALA A 541 13.51 28.22 4.40
C ALA A 541 12.25 28.94 4.90
N VAL A 542 11.56 28.34 5.84
CA VAL A 542 10.31 28.85 6.42
C VAL A 542 10.39 28.83 7.94
N THR A 543 9.74 29.79 8.57
CA THR A 543 9.62 29.88 10.02
C THR A 543 8.14 29.88 10.38
N LEU A 544 7.74 28.96 11.25
CA LEU A 544 6.37 28.77 11.69
C LEU A 544 6.28 29.00 13.20
N GLN A 545 5.22 29.66 13.63
CA GLN A 545 4.84 29.64 15.05
C GLN A 545 3.98 28.41 15.27
N ILE A 546 4.43 27.51 16.12
CA ILE A 546 3.78 26.24 16.41
C ILE A 546 3.43 26.17 17.90
N LYS A 547 2.52 25.29 18.25
CA LYS A 547 2.19 24.99 19.64
C LYS A 547 2.82 23.67 20.04
N GLY A 548 3.50 23.65 21.18
CA GLY A 548 4.13 22.43 21.72
C GLY A 548 5.47 22.09 21.08
N GLN A 549 5.93 20.87 21.37
CA GLN A 549 7.24 20.39 20.93
C GLN A 549 7.11 19.48 19.72
N VAL A 550 7.93 19.69 18.69
CA VAL A 550 7.98 18.80 17.51
C VAL A 550 8.45 17.41 17.94
N GLN A 551 7.61 16.43 17.72
CA GLN A 551 7.89 15.03 18.00
C GLN A 551 8.43 14.30 16.77
N SER A 552 8.01 14.72 15.59
CA SER A 552 8.49 14.23 14.30
C SER A 552 8.36 15.29 13.24
N LEU A 553 9.32 15.35 12.30
CA LEU A 553 9.26 16.16 11.11
C LEU A 553 9.91 15.41 9.96
N TRP A 554 9.29 15.45 8.77
CA TRP A 554 9.76 14.76 7.57
C TRP A 554 9.86 15.72 6.39
N SER A 555 10.70 15.36 5.43
CA SER A 555 10.94 16.07 4.15
C SER A 555 11.57 17.47 4.27
N ALA A 556 12.15 17.85 5.43
CA ALA A 556 12.92 19.10 5.60
C ALA A 556 14.01 18.95 6.66
N ASN A 557 15.06 19.80 6.57
CA ASN A 557 15.93 20.08 7.72
C ASN A 557 15.21 21.04 8.65
N TRP A 558 15.35 20.88 9.96
CA TRP A 558 14.61 21.69 10.90
C TRP A 558 15.35 21.94 12.22
N SER A 559 14.89 22.97 12.90
CA SER A 559 15.23 23.26 14.30
C SER A 559 14.04 23.92 14.98
N GLN A 560 13.89 23.72 16.28
CA GLN A 560 12.87 24.39 17.09
C GLN A 560 13.52 25.15 18.24
N ASN A 561 13.03 26.36 18.47
CA ASN A 561 13.38 27.17 19.62
C ASN A 561 12.07 27.72 20.24
N GLY A 562 11.68 27.20 21.41
CA GLY A 562 10.37 27.48 22.00
C GLY A 562 9.26 27.09 21.04
N ASP A 563 8.33 28.01 20.78
CA ASP A 563 7.20 27.82 19.86
C ASP A 563 7.54 28.15 18.39
N THR A 564 8.83 28.36 18.07
CA THR A 564 9.27 28.70 16.72
C THR A 564 9.95 27.51 16.06
N LEU A 565 9.33 26.97 15.02
CA LEU A 565 9.87 25.93 14.13
C LEU A 565 10.48 26.61 12.90
N THR A 566 11.74 26.34 12.63
CA THR A 566 12.40 26.71 11.37
C THR A 566 12.64 25.44 10.56
N ALA A 567 12.18 25.44 9.30
CA ALA A 567 12.38 24.33 8.37
C ALA A 567 12.97 24.82 7.06
N SER A 568 13.80 24.00 6.41
CA SER A 568 14.44 24.31 5.12
C SER A 568 14.57 23.08 4.25
N GLY A 569 14.72 23.28 2.95
CA GLY A 569 14.82 22.20 1.99
C GLY A 569 15.98 21.24 2.22
N MET A 570 15.77 19.97 1.98
CA MET A 570 16.76 18.90 2.08
C MET A 570 16.85 18.10 0.78
N GLY A 571 18.04 17.60 0.46
CA GLY A 571 18.21 16.73 -0.72
C GLY A 571 17.68 17.36 -2.02
N GLY A 572 16.81 16.65 -2.71
CA GLY A 572 16.25 17.05 -4.01
C GLY A 572 15.26 18.22 -3.95
N ASN A 573 14.64 18.50 -2.79
CA ASN A 573 13.70 19.61 -2.64
C ASN A 573 14.34 20.91 -2.13
N LYS A 574 15.69 20.97 -2.02
CA LYS A 574 16.42 22.14 -1.50
C LYS A 574 16.24 23.37 -2.38
N THR A 575 16.14 23.18 -3.68
CA THR A 575 15.98 24.27 -4.66
C THR A 575 14.75 23.97 -5.49
N LEU A 576 13.80 24.90 -5.49
CA LEU A 576 12.54 24.79 -6.24
C LEU A 576 12.63 25.62 -7.52
N ALA A 577 12.20 25.04 -8.64
CA ALA A 577 11.96 25.78 -9.89
C ALA A 577 10.79 26.78 -9.72
N PRO A 578 10.63 27.77 -10.63
CA PRO A 578 9.48 28.67 -10.59
C PRO A 578 8.14 27.90 -10.54
N ASN A 579 7.29 28.25 -9.59
CA ASN A 579 5.99 27.62 -9.30
C ASN A 579 6.08 26.16 -8.80
N GLU A 580 7.26 25.63 -8.57
CA GLU A 580 7.41 24.31 -7.96
C GLU A 580 7.04 24.35 -6.48
N VAL A 581 6.43 23.27 -6.01
CA VAL A 581 5.97 23.09 -4.63
C VAL A 581 6.76 21.99 -3.96
N ALA A 582 7.37 22.30 -2.82
CA ALA A 582 7.82 21.29 -1.86
C ALA A 582 6.79 21.14 -0.75
N GLU A 583 6.72 19.96 -0.18
CA GLU A 583 5.89 19.70 1.00
C GLU A 583 6.75 19.04 2.09
N PHE A 584 6.56 19.48 3.33
CA PHE A 584 7.06 18.79 4.51
C PHE A 584 5.96 18.72 5.57
N GLY A 585 6.09 17.81 6.51
CA GLY A 585 5.13 17.71 7.58
C GLY A 585 5.79 17.53 8.93
N PHE A 586 5.05 17.87 10.00
CA PHE A 586 5.50 17.68 11.37
C PHE A 586 4.35 17.37 12.31
N CYS A 587 4.66 16.67 13.40
CA CYS A 587 3.71 16.46 14.50
C CYS A 587 4.29 17.06 15.78
N THR A 588 3.45 17.74 16.56
CA THR A 588 3.80 18.32 17.86
C THR A 588 3.08 17.62 19.00
N ALA A 589 3.65 17.66 20.20
CA ALA A 589 2.96 17.36 21.46
C ALA A 589 2.85 18.64 22.31
N TYR A 590 1.68 18.84 22.93
CA TYR A 590 1.36 19.99 23.78
C TYR A 590 1.64 19.73 25.26
#